data_de2c856480849ed601a157be6a00e46b
#
_entry.id   de2c856480849ed601a157be6a00e46b
#
_cell.length_a   1.000
_cell.length_b   1.000
_cell.length_c   1.000
_cell.angle_alpha   90.00
_cell.angle_beta   90.00
_cell.angle_gamma   90.00
#
_symmetry.space_group_name_H-M   'P 1'
#
loop_
_entity.id
_entity.type
_entity.pdbx_description
1 polymer ?
#
loop_
_entity_poly.entity_id
_entity_poly.type
_entity_poly.pdbx_seq_one_letter_code
_entity_poly.pdbx_strand_id
1 'polypeptide(L)'
;MSQTTLPERVLEWTQKYCDSLTENYKQHSVRMHENYTSDWSKQQLESIKNGTANLTNFVVKNGRKYYKIMQREFDTFQDRNEWREGSVHAFVDKNTGEVYKPASYNSPAKYVRFDMRIINQRERLHDPTFTGWAGGYLYLR
;
A
#
# COMPACT_ATOMS: atom_id res chain seq x y z
N MET A 1 17.06 19.01 -21.75
CA MET A 1 16.53 18.23 -20.62
C MET A 1 15.06 17.94 -20.82
N SER A 2 14.69 16.70 -20.82
CA SER A 2 13.28 16.34 -20.83
C SER A 2 12.66 16.62 -19.47
N GLN A 3 11.53 17.29 -19.44
CA GLN A 3 10.77 17.50 -18.22
C GLN A 3 9.84 16.31 -18.00
N THR A 4 9.83 15.80 -16.77
CA THR A 4 8.93 14.73 -16.37
C THR A 4 7.49 15.26 -16.40
N THR A 5 6.59 14.56 -17.09
CA THR A 5 5.17 14.93 -17.15
C THR A 5 4.48 14.65 -15.80
N LEU A 6 3.34 15.29 -15.57
CA LEU A 6 2.57 15.03 -14.36
C LEU A 6 2.15 13.54 -14.24
N PRO A 7 1.64 12.87 -15.29
CA PRO A 7 1.33 11.43 -15.18
C PRO A 7 2.53 10.56 -14.80
N GLU A 8 3.72 10.88 -15.31
CA GLU A 8 4.95 10.15 -14.93
C GLU A 8 5.28 10.37 -13.46
N ARG A 9 5.12 11.58 -12.96
CA ARG A 9 5.32 11.90 -11.55
C ARG A 9 4.29 11.20 -10.67
N VAL A 10 3.04 11.15 -11.13
CA VAL A 10 1.97 10.45 -10.39
C VAL A 10 2.30 8.97 -10.23
N LEU A 11 2.83 8.32 -11.27
CA LEU A 11 3.24 6.92 -11.16
C LEU A 11 4.35 6.75 -10.11
N GLU A 12 5.37 7.59 -10.18
CA GLU A 12 6.48 7.56 -9.21
C GLU A 12 5.97 7.78 -7.78
N TRP A 13 5.13 8.78 -7.58
CA TRP A 13 4.55 9.06 -6.26
C TRP A 13 3.66 7.91 -5.78
N THR A 14 2.93 7.27 -6.69
CA THR A 14 2.07 6.13 -6.35
C THR A 14 2.91 4.93 -5.91
N GLN A 15 4.05 4.69 -6.57
CA GLN A 15 4.97 3.63 -6.16
C GLN A 15 5.54 3.88 -4.78
N LYS A 16 5.92 5.12 -4.47
CA LYS A 16 6.38 5.50 -3.13
C LYS A 16 5.29 5.35 -2.08
N TYR A 17 4.06 5.64 -2.45
CA TYR A 17 2.90 5.43 -1.58
C TYR A 17 2.73 3.93 -1.27
N CYS A 18 2.87 3.07 -2.27
CA CYS A 18 2.84 1.62 -2.06
C CYS A 18 3.96 1.15 -1.13
N ASP A 19 5.16 1.71 -1.29
CA ASP A 19 6.30 1.38 -0.42
C ASP A 19 6.02 1.79 1.03
N SER A 20 5.39 2.93 1.23
CA SER A 20 4.97 3.41 2.55
C SER A 20 4.00 2.44 3.21
N LEU A 21 2.99 1.97 2.47
CA LEU A 21 2.01 1.00 2.97
C LEU A 21 2.67 -0.35 3.29
N THR A 22 3.56 -0.80 2.44
CA THR A 22 4.29 -2.05 2.63
C THR A 22 5.15 -1.98 3.89
N GLU A 23 5.84 -0.88 4.10
CA GLU A 23 6.65 -0.68 5.31
C GLU A 23 5.78 -0.58 6.57
N ASN A 24 4.63 0.11 6.47
CA ASN A 24 3.67 0.18 7.58
C ASN A 24 3.20 -1.21 8.00
N TYR A 25 2.87 -2.06 7.03
CA TYR A 25 2.45 -3.43 7.30
C TYR A 25 3.57 -4.24 7.96
N LYS A 26 4.80 -4.09 7.46
CA LYS A 26 5.97 -4.77 8.03
C LYS A 26 6.17 -4.39 9.51
N GLN A 27 6.09 -3.10 9.81
CA GLN A 27 6.24 -2.62 11.18
C GLN A 27 5.12 -3.13 12.09
N HIS A 28 3.88 -3.18 11.56
CA HIS A 28 2.74 -3.77 12.27
C HIS A 28 3.00 -5.25 12.60
N SER A 29 3.50 -6.02 11.64
CA SER A 29 3.80 -7.44 11.82
C SER A 29 4.90 -7.65 12.86
N VAL A 30 5.94 -6.82 12.84
CA VAL A 30 7.02 -6.85 13.84
C VAL A 30 6.44 -6.61 15.23
N ARG A 31 5.63 -5.58 15.40
CA ARG A 31 5.02 -5.26 16.71
C ARG A 31 4.13 -6.39 17.21
N MET A 32 3.34 -6.99 16.31
CA MET A 32 2.49 -8.12 16.69
C MET A 32 3.30 -9.27 17.26
N HIS A 33 4.36 -9.67 16.56
CA HIS A 33 5.17 -10.81 16.99
C HIS A 33 6.03 -10.50 18.22
N GLU A 34 6.44 -9.25 18.41
CA GLU A 34 7.19 -8.83 19.60
C GLU A 34 6.35 -8.98 20.88
N ASN A 35 5.03 -8.88 20.79
CA ASN A 35 4.13 -8.99 21.93
C ASN A 35 3.87 -10.43 22.35
N TYR A 36 4.35 -11.40 21.58
CA TYR A 36 4.16 -12.83 21.88
C TYR A 36 5.52 -13.49 22.12
N THR A 37 5.52 -14.46 23.04
CA THR A 37 6.74 -15.19 23.45
C THR A 37 6.83 -16.58 22.84
N SER A 38 5.89 -16.98 21.98
CA SER A 38 5.89 -18.30 21.37
C SER A 38 7.07 -18.49 20.43
N ASP A 39 7.52 -19.72 20.26
CA ASP A 39 8.60 -20.03 19.32
C ASP A 39 8.23 -19.65 17.89
N TRP A 40 6.95 -19.83 17.53
CA TRP A 40 6.45 -19.41 16.21
C TRP A 40 6.63 -17.92 15.98
N SER A 41 6.26 -17.08 16.96
CA SER A 41 6.43 -15.62 16.84
C SER A 41 7.91 -15.23 16.72
N LYS A 42 8.78 -15.89 17.45
CA LYS A 42 10.22 -15.67 17.35
C LYS A 42 10.77 -16.02 15.98
N GLN A 43 10.29 -17.14 15.41
CA GLN A 43 10.66 -17.54 14.05
C GLN A 43 10.17 -16.55 13.01
N GLN A 44 8.95 -16.01 13.19
CA GLN A 44 8.42 -14.99 12.29
C GLN A 44 9.25 -13.70 12.34
N LEU A 45 9.62 -13.24 13.54
CA LEU A 45 10.48 -12.08 13.69
C LEU A 45 11.82 -12.27 12.99
N GLU A 46 12.42 -13.44 13.15
CA GLU A 46 13.69 -13.75 12.50
C GLU A 46 13.57 -13.72 10.98
N SER A 47 12.51 -14.33 10.43
CA SER A 47 12.28 -14.34 8.99
C SER A 47 12.05 -12.94 8.42
N ILE A 48 11.39 -12.06 9.18
CA ILE A 48 11.23 -10.65 8.78
C ILE A 48 12.58 -9.95 8.74
N LYS A 49 13.41 -10.14 9.76
CA LYS A 49 14.74 -9.53 9.83
C LYS A 49 15.66 -10.03 8.72
N ASN A 50 15.55 -11.30 8.36
CA ASN A 50 16.36 -11.92 7.29
C ASN A 50 15.85 -11.60 5.89
N GLY A 51 14.67 -10.99 5.76
CA GLY A 51 14.06 -10.72 4.47
C GLY A 51 13.46 -11.94 3.78
N THR A 52 13.27 -13.04 4.51
CA THR A 52 12.72 -14.29 3.95
C THR A 52 11.21 -14.41 4.16
N ALA A 53 10.60 -13.55 4.97
CA ALA A 53 9.17 -13.58 5.23
C ALA A 53 8.39 -13.07 4.00
N ASN A 54 7.33 -13.77 3.65
CA ASN A 54 6.42 -13.36 2.56
C ASN A 54 5.29 -12.52 3.14
N LEU A 55 5.61 -11.30 3.56
CA LEU A 55 4.64 -10.37 4.13
C LEU A 55 3.74 -9.79 3.05
N THR A 56 2.52 -9.46 3.44
CA THR A 56 1.60 -8.67 2.61
C THR A 56 2.31 -7.41 2.13
N ASN A 57 2.16 -7.11 0.86
CA ASN A 57 2.71 -5.90 0.25
C ASN A 57 1.66 -5.18 -0.58
N PHE A 58 1.99 -3.98 -1.05
CA PHE A 58 1.10 -3.14 -1.82
C PHE A 58 1.78 -2.80 -3.14
N VAL A 59 1.06 -3.00 -4.25
CA VAL A 59 1.59 -2.78 -5.59
C VAL A 59 0.63 -1.96 -6.43
N VAL A 60 1.17 -1.32 -7.44
CA VAL A 60 0.39 -0.53 -8.40
C VAL A 60 -0.15 -1.47 -9.49
N LYS A 61 -1.46 -1.44 -9.68
CA LYS A 61 -2.10 -2.10 -10.83
C LYS A 61 -2.56 -1.02 -11.81
N ASN A 62 -2.11 -1.15 -13.04
CA ASN A 62 -2.40 -0.17 -14.08
C ASN A 62 -3.84 -0.34 -14.58
N GLY A 63 -4.69 0.64 -14.32
CA GLY A 63 -6.03 0.70 -14.88
C GLY A 63 -6.11 1.74 -16.00
N ARG A 64 -7.29 1.97 -16.53
CA ARG A 64 -7.48 2.90 -17.64
C ARG A 64 -7.37 4.36 -17.19
N LYS A 65 -8.13 4.76 -16.18
CA LYS A 65 -8.14 6.12 -15.64
C LYS A 65 -7.35 6.22 -14.34
N TYR A 66 -7.32 5.15 -13.57
CA TYR A 66 -6.73 5.12 -12.24
C TYR A 66 -5.62 4.09 -12.14
N TYR A 67 -4.62 4.38 -11.31
CA TYR A 67 -3.79 3.35 -10.71
C TYR A 67 -4.55 2.81 -9.51
N LYS A 68 -4.70 1.48 -9.44
CA LYS A 68 -5.23 0.82 -8.26
C LYS A 68 -4.07 0.41 -7.37
N ILE A 69 -4.15 0.72 -6.09
CA ILE A 69 -3.20 0.19 -5.12
C ILE A 69 -3.79 -1.11 -4.59
N MET A 70 -3.13 -2.23 -4.93
CA MET A 70 -3.59 -3.56 -4.59
C MET A 70 -2.81 -4.11 -3.42
N GLN A 71 -3.52 -4.64 -2.45
CA GLN A 71 -2.94 -5.44 -1.38
C GLN A 71 -2.68 -6.85 -1.91
N ARG A 72 -1.44 -7.32 -1.82
CA ARG A 72 -1.06 -8.67 -2.25
C ARG A 72 -0.71 -9.52 -1.06
N GLU A 73 -1.17 -10.76 -1.09
CA GLU A 73 -0.93 -11.73 -0.04
C GLU A 73 -0.28 -12.98 -0.63
N PHE A 74 0.62 -13.57 0.16
CA PHE A 74 1.23 -14.84 -0.22
C PHE A 74 0.34 -15.98 0.26
N ASP A 75 -0.19 -16.76 -0.70
CA ASP A 75 -1.13 -17.84 -0.42
C ASP A 75 -0.39 -19.16 -0.27
N THR A 76 -0.43 -19.72 0.94
CA THR A 76 0.15 -21.03 1.25
C THR A 76 -0.89 -22.14 1.35
N PHE A 77 -2.16 -21.82 1.13
CA PHE A 77 -3.25 -22.78 1.26
C PHE A 77 -3.09 -23.91 0.24
N GLN A 78 -3.21 -25.15 0.68
CA GLN A 78 -3.06 -26.35 -0.17
C GLN A 78 -1.74 -26.35 -0.98
N ASP A 79 -0.64 -25.90 -0.37
CA ASP A 79 0.69 -25.87 -0.98
C ASP A 79 0.80 -25.02 -2.25
N ARG A 80 -0.07 -24.02 -2.41
CA ARG A 80 -0.05 -23.14 -3.59
C ARG A 80 1.22 -22.30 -3.69
N ASN A 81 1.69 -21.76 -2.58
CA ASN A 81 2.93 -20.96 -2.50
C ASN A 81 3.03 -19.90 -3.61
N GLU A 82 1.99 -19.09 -3.76
CA GLU A 82 1.93 -18.08 -4.81
C GLU A 82 1.38 -16.76 -4.28
N TRP A 83 1.80 -15.67 -4.91
CA TRP A 83 1.25 -14.34 -4.63
C TRP A 83 -0.09 -14.20 -5.32
N ARG A 84 -1.05 -13.62 -4.61
CA ARG A 84 -2.37 -13.33 -5.19
C ARG A 84 -2.80 -11.93 -4.81
N GLU A 85 -3.54 -11.29 -5.71
CA GLU A 85 -4.13 -9.99 -5.44
C GLU A 85 -5.30 -10.16 -4.47
N GLY A 86 -5.27 -9.35 -3.42
CA GLY A 86 -6.36 -9.26 -2.47
C GLY A 86 -7.31 -8.11 -2.81
N SER A 87 -7.49 -7.20 -1.86
CA SER A 87 -8.40 -6.07 -2.02
C SER A 87 -7.71 -4.85 -2.63
N VAL A 88 -8.54 -3.95 -3.17
CA VAL A 88 -8.09 -2.62 -3.59
C VAL A 88 -7.99 -1.74 -2.34
N HIS A 89 -6.83 -1.16 -2.12
CA HIS A 89 -6.60 -0.26 -0.99
C HIS A 89 -7.00 1.18 -1.32
N ALA A 90 -6.68 1.64 -2.52
CA ALA A 90 -6.95 3.01 -2.96
C ALA A 90 -6.93 3.11 -4.48
N PHE A 91 -7.53 4.19 -4.99
CA PHE A 91 -7.46 4.60 -6.39
C PHE A 91 -6.69 5.90 -6.48
N VAL A 92 -5.83 6.03 -7.49
CA VAL A 92 -5.08 7.26 -7.77
C VAL A 92 -5.36 7.68 -9.22
N ASP A 93 -5.88 8.88 -9.41
CA ASP A 93 -6.10 9.43 -10.76
C ASP A 93 -4.74 9.63 -11.45
N LYS A 94 -4.57 9.01 -12.61
CA LYS A 94 -3.31 9.05 -13.35
C LYS A 94 -2.89 10.46 -13.79
N ASN A 95 -3.86 11.31 -14.04
CA ASN A 95 -3.60 12.62 -14.61
C ASN A 95 -3.44 13.71 -13.55
N THR A 96 -3.99 13.51 -12.37
CA THR A 96 -4.02 14.54 -11.32
C THR A 96 -3.29 14.17 -10.05
N GLY A 97 -3.17 12.86 -9.75
CA GLY A 97 -2.62 12.42 -8.47
C GLY A 97 -3.61 12.49 -7.33
N GLU A 98 -4.89 12.69 -7.62
CA GLU A 98 -5.95 12.67 -6.61
C GLU A 98 -6.18 11.25 -6.14
N VAL A 99 -6.26 11.07 -4.82
CA VAL A 99 -6.38 9.77 -4.17
C VAL A 99 -7.78 9.59 -3.61
N TYR A 100 -8.35 8.43 -3.87
CA TYR A 100 -9.72 8.07 -3.46
C TYR A 100 -9.73 6.78 -2.67
N LYS A 101 -10.63 6.70 -1.71
CA LYS A 101 -10.99 5.44 -1.06
C LYS A 101 -11.75 4.56 -2.07
N PRO A 102 -11.59 3.23 -2.06
CA PRO A 102 -12.40 2.38 -2.93
C PRO A 102 -13.86 2.31 -2.44
N ALA A 103 -14.79 2.40 -3.39
CA ALA A 103 -16.19 2.05 -3.14
C ALA A 103 -16.42 0.57 -3.45
N SER A 104 -15.73 0.07 -4.48
CA SER A 104 -15.75 -1.33 -4.88
C SER A 104 -14.42 -1.67 -5.55
N TYR A 105 -14.28 -2.92 -6.00
CA TYR A 105 -13.08 -3.34 -6.73
C TYR A 105 -12.82 -2.48 -7.97
N ASN A 106 -13.86 -2.03 -8.65
CA ASN A 106 -13.74 -1.33 -9.93
C ASN A 106 -13.96 0.18 -9.85
N SER A 107 -14.42 0.71 -8.72
CA SER A 107 -14.84 2.10 -8.63
C SER A 107 -14.35 2.80 -7.38
N PRO A 108 -13.84 4.03 -7.51
CA PRO A 108 -13.51 4.84 -6.34
C PRO A 108 -14.78 5.38 -5.68
N ALA A 109 -14.68 5.62 -4.37
CA ALA A 109 -15.71 6.34 -3.61
C ALA A 109 -15.70 7.82 -4.01
N LYS A 110 -16.79 8.53 -3.72
CA LYS A 110 -16.90 9.96 -3.98
C LYS A 110 -15.89 10.73 -3.12
N TYR A 111 -15.45 11.86 -3.63
CA TYR A 111 -14.61 12.87 -2.98
C TYR A 111 -13.14 12.45 -2.84
N VAL A 112 -12.29 13.39 -3.24
CA VAL A 112 -10.84 13.26 -3.12
C VAL A 112 -10.46 13.21 -1.65
N ARG A 113 -9.62 12.23 -1.29
CA ARG A 113 -9.09 12.12 0.08
C ARG A 113 -7.77 12.85 0.24
N PHE A 114 -6.91 12.73 -0.76
CA PHE A 114 -5.59 13.37 -0.80
C PHE A 114 -5.29 13.78 -2.23
N ASP A 115 -4.45 14.80 -2.38
CA ASP A 115 -3.97 15.25 -3.68
C ASP A 115 -2.44 15.28 -3.65
N MET A 116 -1.81 14.43 -4.46
CA MET A 116 -0.35 14.31 -4.48
C MET A 116 0.35 15.52 -5.06
N ARG A 117 -0.38 16.41 -5.75
CA ARG A 117 0.16 17.69 -6.21
C ARG A 117 0.44 18.64 -5.04
N ILE A 118 -0.21 18.43 -3.91
CA ILE A 118 -0.02 19.22 -2.69
C ILE A 118 1.08 18.55 -1.87
N ILE A 119 2.20 19.26 -1.68
CA ILE A 119 3.43 18.69 -1.12
C ILE A 119 3.19 18.03 0.25
N ASN A 120 2.53 18.73 1.18
CA ASN A 120 2.34 18.17 2.53
C ASN A 120 1.41 16.95 2.53
N GLN A 121 0.45 16.87 1.61
CA GLN A 121 -0.41 15.69 1.48
C GLN A 121 0.37 14.52 0.88
N ARG A 122 1.19 14.78 -0.14
CA ARG A 122 2.06 13.77 -0.74
C ARG A 122 3.05 13.22 0.28
N GLU A 123 3.64 14.08 1.10
CA GLU A 123 4.59 13.66 2.13
C GLU A 123 3.94 12.74 3.16
N ARG A 124 2.68 12.99 3.53
CA ARG A 124 1.92 12.11 4.43
C ARG A 124 1.73 10.73 3.81
N LEU A 125 1.41 10.67 2.51
CA LEU A 125 1.22 9.39 1.82
C LEU A 125 2.53 8.60 1.68
N HIS A 126 3.67 9.27 1.74
CA HIS A 126 4.99 8.64 1.70
C HIS A 126 5.55 8.34 3.09
N ASP A 127 4.77 8.59 4.13
CA ASP A 127 5.17 8.37 5.52
C ASP A 127 4.54 7.10 6.06
N PRO A 128 5.34 6.04 6.33
CA PRO A 128 4.80 4.78 6.85
C PRO A 128 4.15 4.91 8.23
N THR A 129 4.42 5.98 8.96
CA THR A 129 3.76 6.19 10.26
C THR A 129 2.38 6.80 10.11
N PHE A 130 2.07 7.43 8.97
CA PHE A 130 0.77 8.02 8.69
C PHE A 130 -0.14 7.07 7.92
N THR A 131 0.38 6.39 6.88
CA THR A 131 -0.41 5.49 6.06
C THR A 131 -0.65 4.19 6.82
N GLY A 132 -1.92 3.88 7.10
CA GLY A 132 -2.28 2.61 7.74
C GLY A 132 -2.66 1.57 6.71
N TRP A 133 -2.07 0.39 6.79
CA TRP A 133 -2.37 -0.71 5.87
C TRP A 133 -3.86 -1.09 5.87
N ALA A 134 -4.56 -0.83 6.96
CA ALA A 134 -6.01 -1.09 7.08
C ALA A 134 -6.88 -0.01 6.42
N GLY A 135 -6.30 1.13 5.99
CA GLY A 135 -7.00 2.14 5.22
C GLY A 135 -7.81 3.16 6.02
N GLY A 136 -7.64 3.22 7.35
CA GLY A 136 -8.43 4.12 8.18
C GLY A 136 -8.25 5.60 7.85
N TYR A 137 -7.07 6.00 7.39
CA TYR A 137 -6.76 7.38 7.02
C TYR A 137 -7.51 7.87 5.78
N LEU A 138 -8.12 6.95 5.01
CA LEU A 138 -8.88 7.29 3.78
C LEU A 138 -10.35 7.62 4.02
N TYR A 139 -10.83 7.49 5.25
CA TYR A 139 -12.21 7.86 5.57
C TYR A 139 -12.34 9.36 5.73
N LEU A 140 -13.44 9.92 5.22
CA LEU A 140 -13.79 11.33 5.46
C LEU A 140 -14.21 11.51 6.94
N ARG A 141 -13.81 12.63 7.48
CA ARG A 141 -14.12 13.00 8.87
C ARG A 141 -14.95 14.25 8.92
#